data_28f5d6981e91507cb00142945854d6b8
#
_entry.id   28f5d6981e91507cb00142945854d6b8
#
_cell.length_a   1.000
_cell.length_b   1.000
_cell.length_c   1.000
_cell.angle_alpha   90.00
_cell.angle_beta   90.00
_cell.angle_gamma   90.00
#
_symmetry.space_group_name_H-M   'P 1'
#
loop_
_entity.id
_entity.type
_entity.pdbx_description
1 polymer ?
#
loop_
_entity_poly.entity_id
_entity_poly.type
_entity_poly.pdbx_seq_one_letter_code
_entity_poly.pdbx_strand_id
1 'polypeptide(L)'
;MKISILISSYNKGAYIDECLQSCLNQTHQDFEIIVLDNHSNDNTDLVLNKYYKDIIIKKELKVSNHSAVNQIDLLKKAFLIAQGEVICFLDADDFFEENKFMNINKVFSQNNKTNIIFDKPKILINDNTYNFRLKKKLSKYIWPTTHPTSSLSIKRTFLKTLFENETFKSYPLLEIDFRITCLSKMIYKDFIIVNEKLTTYRKVSDGIMSKSKFLSKVWWIKRLQAHYFINDIFTKNKKIYKKTCDFYFTKFIVNFLYNNLK
;
A
#
# COMPACT_ATOMS: atom_id res chain seq x y z
N MET A 1 -3.92 12.20 18.49
CA MET A 1 -4.68 12.11 17.22
C MET A 1 -5.23 10.69 17.11
N LYS A 2 -6.51 10.57 16.82
CA LYS A 2 -7.13 9.26 16.57
C LYS A 2 -6.55 8.62 15.29
N ILE A 3 -6.25 7.32 15.35
CA ILE A 3 -5.69 6.56 14.22
C ILE A 3 -6.74 5.57 13.72
N SER A 4 -6.99 5.54 12.40
CA SER A 4 -7.77 4.47 11.77
C SER A 4 -6.83 3.51 11.05
N ILE A 5 -6.93 2.23 11.38
CA ILE A 5 -6.22 1.16 10.70
C ILE A 5 -7.15 0.58 9.64
N LEU A 6 -6.75 0.67 8.36
CA LEU A 6 -7.51 0.13 7.25
C LEU A 6 -6.87 -1.15 6.76
N ILE A 7 -7.60 -2.26 6.88
CA ILE A 7 -7.14 -3.59 6.52
C ILE A 7 -7.98 -4.11 5.35
N SER A 8 -7.33 -4.48 4.26
CA SER A 8 -7.95 -5.22 3.16
C SER A 8 -7.61 -6.69 3.28
N SER A 9 -8.62 -7.56 3.25
CA SER A 9 -8.46 -9.00 3.42
C SER A 9 -9.04 -9.80 2.24
N TYR A 10 -8.36 -10.86 1.86
CA TYR A 10 -8.86 -11.91 0.98
C TYR A 10 -8.07 -13.20 1.19
N ASN A 11 -8.71 -14.24 1.74
CA ASN A 11 -8.10 -15.53 2.06
C ASN A 11 -6.82 -15.38 2.92
N LYS A 12 -6.96 -14.77 4.10
CA LYS A 12 -5.88 -14.51 5.05
C LYS A 12 -6.11 -15.14 6.42
N GLY A 13 -6.95 -16.14 6.52
CA GLY A 13 -7.26 -16.82 7.77
C GLY A 13 -6.06 -17.34 8.56
N ALA A 14 -4.96 -17.68 7.88
CA ALA A 14 -3.72 -18.11 8.52
C ALA A 14 -2.91 -16.96 9.18
N TYR A 15 -3.19 -15.70 8.85
CA TYR A 15 -2.36 -14.55 9.25
C TYR A 15 -3.13 -13.46 9.98
N ILE A 16 -4.43 -13.33 9.70
CA ILE A 16 -5.22 -12.18 10.14
C ILE A 16 -5.37 -12.09 11.66
N ASP A 17 -5.25 -13.20 12.38
CA ASP A 17 -5.26 -13.22 13.84
C ASP A 17 -4.08 -12.42 14.40
N GLU A 18 -2.85 -12.72 13.97
CA GLU A 18 -1.64 -12.01 14.36
C GLU A 18 -1.67 -10.54 13.93
N CYS A 19 -2.18 -10.27 12.73
CA CYS A 19 -2.40 -8.92 12.22
C CYS A 19 -3.27 -8.10 13.19
N LEU A 20 -4.44 -8.61 13.58
CA LEU A 20 -5.37 -7.94 14.48
C LEU A 20 -4.84 -7.80 15.90
N GLN A 21 -4.22 -8.85 16.44
CA GLN A 21 -3.59 -8.80 17.77
C GLN A 21 -2.51 -7.71 17.81
N SER A 22 -1.72 -7.55 16.75
CA SER A 22 -0.70 -6.49 16.68
C SER A 22 -1.28 -5.07 16.73
N CYS A 23 -2.51 -4.89 16.24
CA CYS A 23 -3.23 -3.62 16.33
C CYS A 23 -3.84 -3.40 17.72
N LEU A 24 -4.43 -4.43 18.30
CA LEU A 24 -5.09 -4.34 19.61
C LEU A 24 -4.08 -4.12 20.75
N ASN A 25 -2.87 -4.65 20.63
CA ASN A 25 -1.80 -4.55 21.61
C ASN A 25 -0.96 -3.26 21.50
N GLN A 26 -1.42 -2.25 20.76
CA GLN A 26 -0.71 -0.98 20.65
C GLN A 26 -0.69 -0.19 21.95
N THR A 27 0.43 0.47 22.24
CA THR A 27 0.57 1.32 23.45
C THR A 27 -0.28 2.60 23.38
N HIS A 28 -0.60 3.11 22.21
CA HIS A 28 -1.53 4.23 22.00
C HIS A 28 -2.94 3.69 21.82
N GLN A 29 -3.89 4.14 22.64
CA GLN A 29 -5.24 3.54 22.73
C GLN A 29 -6.33 4.29 21.96
N ASP A 30 -6.05 5.49 21.39
CA ASP A 30 -7.02 6.24 20.59
C ASP A 30 -6.96 5.81 19.13
N PHE A 31 -7.56 4.66 18.82
CA PHE A 31 -7.60 4.11 17.47
C PHE A 31 -8.91 3.37 17.18
N GLU A 32 -9.09 3.02 15.91
CA GLU A 32 -10.13 2.12 15.42
C GLU A 32 -9.55 1.21 14.33
N ILE A 33 -10.07 0.00 14.23
CA ILE A 33 -9.67 -0.99 13.23
C ILE A 33 -10.86 -1.27 12.29
N ILE A 34 -10.62 -1.17 10.99
CA ILE A 34 -11.63 -1.38 9.95
C ILE A 34 -11.11 -2.43 8.98
N VAL A 35 -11.74 -3.59 8.97
CA VAL A 35 -11.43 -4.69 8.06
C VAL A 35 -12.49 -4.78 6.98
N LEU A 36 -12.08 -4.69 5.73
CA LEU A 36 -12.92 -5.03 4.59
C LEU A 36 -12.44 -6.32 3.96
N ASP A 37 -13.28 -7.34 4.05
CA ASP A 37 -13.02 -8.65 3.47
C ASP A 37 -13.64 -8.81 2.09
N ASN A 38 -12.86 -9.30 1.15
CA ASN A 38 -13.27 -9.45 -0.25
C ASN A 38 -13.94 -10.81 -0.53
N HIS A 39 -14.88 -11.20 0.33
CA HIS A 39 -15.55 -12.50 0.32
C HIS A 39 -14.54 -13.66 0.31
N SER A 40 -13.77 -13.77 1.39
CA SER A 40 -12.87 -14.89 1.62
C SER A 40 -13.64 -16.22 1.63
N ASN A 41 -13.02 -17.28 1.13
CA ASN A 41 -13.58 -18.62 1.10
C ASN A 41 -12.74 -19.65 1.89
N ASP A 42 -11.79 -19.16 2.69
CA ASP A 42 -11.03 -19.90 3.69
C ASP A 42 -11.59 -19.65 5.10
N ASN A 43 -10.82 -19.92 6.14
CA ASN A 43 -11.21 -19.70 7.54
C ASN A 43 -11.10 -18.23 8.01
N THR A 44 -10.88 -17.25 7.12
CA THR A 44 -10.78 -15.82 7.47
C THR A 44 -11.99 -15.36 8.29
N ASP A 45 -13.21 -15.70 7.86
CA ASP A 45 -14.44 -15.33 8.57
C ASP A 45 -14.49 -15.88 10.00
N LEU A 46 -14.08 -17.13 10.21
CA LEU A 46 -14.07 -17.74 11.54
C LEU A 46 -13.11 -16.98 12.48
N VAL A 47 -11.99 -16.49 11.95
CA VAL A 47 -11.05 -15.69 12.74
C VAL A 47 -11.61 -14.32 13.01
N LEU A 48 -12.12 -13.60 11.99
CA LEU A 48 -12.70 -12.27 12.13
C LEU A 48 -13.84 -12.22 13.13
N ASN A 49 -14.68 -13.25 13.18
CA ASN A 49 -15.81 -13.34 14.12
C ASN A 49 -15.39 -13.31 15.60
N LYS A 50 -14.15 -13.64 15.93
CA LYS A 50 -13.64 -13.51 17.31
C LYS A 50 -13.54 -12.04 17.75
N TYR A 51 -13.41 -11.13 16.80
CA TYR A 51 -13.11 -9.71 17.02
C TYR A 51 -14.30 -8.76 16.76
N TYR A 52 -15.51 -9.27 16.53
CA TYR A 52 -16.68 -8.47 16.11
C TYR A 52 -17.06 -7.34 17.07
N LYS A 53 -16.63 -7.43 18.35
CA LYS A 53 -16.89 -6.39 19.37
C LYS A 53 -15.85 -5.26 19.35
N ASP A 54 -14.66 -5.55 18.85
CA ASP A 54 -13.50 -4.67 18.98
C ASP A 54 -13.17 -3.94 17.67
N ILE A 55 -13.68 -4.44 16.52
CA ILE A 55 -13.34 -3.94 15.20
C ILE A 55 -14.57 -3.82 14.29
N ILE A 56 -14.48 -2.96 13.30
CA ILE A 56 -15.50 -2.84 12.25
C ILE A 56 -15.16 -3.83 11.12
N ILE A 57 -16.06 -4.76 10.84
CA ILE A 57 -15.91 -5.75 9.78
C ILE A 57 -16.99 -5.53 8.72
N LYS A 58 -16.60 -5.49 7.44
CA LYS A 58 -17.54 -5.50 6.31
C LYS A 58 -17.05 -6.43 5.21
N LYS A 59 -17.99 -7.05 4.53
CA LYS A 59 -17.72 -7.88 3.33
C LYS A 59 -18.07 -7.11 2.07
N GLU A 60 -17.18 -7.16 1.10
CA GLU A 60 -17.31 -6.43 -0.15
C GLU A 60 -16.99 -7.33 -1.34
N LEU A 61 -17.83 -7.28 -2.37
CA LEU A 61 -17.61 -8.03 -3.60
C LEU A 61 -16.38 -7.52 -4.37
N LYS A 62 -15.72 -8.41 -5.09
CA LYS A 62 -14.66 -8.04 -6.02
C LYS A 62 -15.23 -7.18 -7.14
N VAL A 63 -14.55 -6.07 -7.41
CA VAL A 63 -14.89 -5.12 -8.48
C VAL A 63 -14.05 -5.37 -9.75
N SER A 64 -13.02 -6.21 -9.66
CA SER A 64 -12.07 -6.45 -10.75
C SER A 64 -11.40 -7.83 -10.64
N ASN A 65 -10.89 -8.31 -11.78
CA ASN A 65 -9.97 -9.46 -11.81
C ASN A 65 -8.54 -9.10 -11.35
N HIS A 66 -8.24 -7.82 -11.14
CA HIS A 66 -6.93 -7.34 -10.71
C HIS A 66 -6.90 -7.13 -9.19
N SER A 67 -6.03 -7.86 -8.50
CA SER A 67 -5.92 -7.80 -7.02
C SER A 67 -5.60 -6.38 -6.51
N ALA A 68 -4.75 -5.62 -7.22
CA ALA A 68 -4.43 -4.25 -6.82
C ALA A 68 -5.65 -3.31 -6.89
N VAL A 69 -6.54 -3.49 -7.87
CA VAL A 69 -7.79 -2.71 -7.97
C VAL A 69 -8.72 -3.04 -6.81
N ASN A 70 -8.90 -4.33 -6.50
CA ASN A 70 -9.73 -4.75 -5.38
C ASN A 70 -9.20 -4.24 -4.04
N GLN A 71 -7.88 -4.31 -3.80
CA GLN A 71 -7.26 -3.75 -2.61
C GLN A 71 -7.53 -2.24 -2.47
N ILE A 72 -7.34 -1.47 -3.55
CA ILE A 72 -7.58 -0.03 -3.56
C ILE A 72 -9.07 0.27 -3.32
N ASP A 73 -9.99 -0.49 -3.90
CA ASP A 73 -11.44 -0.31 -3.69
C ASP A 73 -11.82 -0.57 -2.23
N LEU A 74 -11.34 -1.67 -1.64
CA LEU A 74 -11.57 -1.97 -0.23
C LEU A 74 -11.04 -0.86 0.68
N LEU A 75 -9.78 -0.43 0.46
CA LEU A 75 -9.18 0.64 1.26
C LEU A 75 -9.91 1.99 1.11
N LYS A 76 -10.46 2.30 -0.08
CA LYS A 76 -11.33 3.47 -0.29
C LYS A 76 -12.64 3.35 0.48
N LYS A 77 -13.29 2.21 0.43
CA LYS A 77 -14.53 1.97 1.17
C LYS A 77 -14.30 2.02 2.69
N ALA A 78 -13.20 1.43 3.18
CA ALA A 78 -12.79 1.53 4.56
C ALA A 78 -12.52 3.00 4.97
N PHE A 79 -11.87 3.77 4.12
CA PHE A 79 -11.62 5.19 4.35
C PHE A 79 -12.90 6.02 4.51
N LEU A 80 -13.98 5.69 3.80
CA LEU A 80 -15.26 6.41 3.90
C LEU A 80 -15.92 6.30 5.27
N ILE A 81 -15.68 5.20 5.98
CA ILE A 81 -16.23 4.97 7.33
C ILE A 81 -15.24 5.28 8.45
N ALA A 82 -13.96 5.44 8.12
CA ALA A 82 -12.91 5.80 9.06
C ALA A 82 -13.13 7.19 9.66
N GLN A 83 -12.80 7.39 10.92
CA GLN A 83 -12.95 8.64 11.66
C GLN A 83 -11.63 9.24 12.14
N GLY A 84 -10.53 8.48 12.12
CA GLY A 84 -9.22 8.91 12.57
C GLY A 84 -8.62 10.04 11.73
N GLU A 85 -7.85 10.90 12.38
CA GLU A 85 -7.08 11.97 11.74
C GLU A 85 -5.89 11.43 10.94
N VAL A 86 -5.38 10.29 11.37
CA VAL A 86 -4.28 9.55 10.72
C VAL A 86 -4.81 8.20 10.24
N ILE A 87 -4.48 7.84 9.02
CA ILE A 87 -4.79 6.55 8.42
C ILE A 87 -3.50 5.72 8.34
N CYS A 88 -3.52 4.54 8.94
CA CYS A 88 -2.49 3.52 8.75
C CYS A 88 -3.06 2.40 7.88
N PHE A 89 -2.38 2.05 6.81
CA PHE A 89 -2.72 0.84 6.06
C PHE A 89 -2.05 -0.37 6.69
N LEU A 90 -2.72 -1.52 6.58
CA LEU A 90 -2.15 -2.80 6.99
C LEU A 90 -2.66 -3.91 6.06
N ASP A 91 -1.77 -4.63 5.43
CA ASP A 91 -2.10 -5.84 4.70
C ASP A 91 -2.36 -6.98 5.72
N ALA A 92 -3.38 -7.79 5.48
CA ALA A 92 -3.88 -8.77 6.45
C ALA A 92 -2.88 -9.93 6.76
N ASP A 93 -1.75 -9.99 6.06
CA ASP A 93 -0.63 -10.91 6.31
C ASP A 93 0.57 -10.26 6.99
N ASP A 94 0.49 -8.95 7.28
CA ASP A 94 1.52 -8.17 7.97
C ASP A 94 1.12 -7.89 9.43
N PHE A 95 2.04 -7.35 10.22
CA PHE A 95 1.75 -6.93 11.59
C PHE A 95 2.61 -5.74 12.03
N PHE A 96 2.14 -5.04 13.07
CA PHE A 96 2.77 -3.86 13.63
C PHE A 96 3.57 -4.18 14.89
N GLU A 97 4.60 -3.38 15.17
CA GLU A 97 5.24 -3.34 16.47
C GLU A 97 4.37 -2.55 17.46
N GLU A 98 4.39 -2.90 18.74
CA GLU A 98 3.50 -2.35 19.79
C GLU A 98 3.54 -0.81 19.94
N ASN A 99 4.64 -0.20 19.58
CA ASN A 99 4.86 1.25 19.71
C ASN A 99 4.61 2.04 18.41
N LYS A 100 4.06 1.40 17.37
CA LYS A 100 3.89 2.07 16.06
C LYS A 100 3.02 3.30 16.17
N PHE A 101 1.83 3.19 16.76
CA PHE A 101 0.89 4.31 16.80
C PHE A 101 1.42 5.47 17.64
N MET A 102 2.08 5.18 18.76
CA MET A 102 2.73 6.21 19.56
C MET A 102 3.81 6.96 18.79
N ASN A 103 4.68 6.24 18.05
CA ASN A 103 5.74 6.85 17.26
C ASN A 103 5.18 7.69 16.10
N ILE A 104 4.19 7.19 15.36
CA ILE A 104 3.55 7.91 14.27
C ILE A 104 2.89 9.20 14.78
N ASN A 105 2.18 9.12 15.90
CA ASN A 105 1.56 10.27 16.55
C ASN A 105 2.59 11.34 16.95
N LYS A 106 3.71 10.92 17.54
CA LYS A 106 4.82 11.81 17.90
C LYS A 106 5.39 12.52 16.68
N VAL A 107 5.66 11.78 15.60
CA VAL A 107 6.26 12.36 14.38
C VAL A 107 5.30 13.36 13.74
N PHE A 108 4.00 13.07 13.62
CA PHE A 108 3.03 14.03 13.07
C PHE A 108 2.85 15.26 13.96
N SER A 109 2.86 15.12 15.29
CA SER A 109 2.76 16.24 16.23
C SER A 109 3.98 17.17 16.15
N GLN A 110 5.17 16.62 15.94
CA GLN A 110 6.39 17.40 15.78
C GLN A 110 6.54 18.02 14.38
N ASN A 111 5.85 17.48 13.39
CA ASN A 111 5.98 17.88 11.98
C ASN A 111 4.60 18.14 11.36
N ASN A 112 3.92 19.18 11.82
CA ASN A 112 2.54 19.51 11.43
C ASN A 112 2.32 19.69 9.93
N LYS A 113 3.35 20.05 9.16
CA LYS A 113 3.27 20.23 7.71
C LYS A 113 3.36 18.91 6.93
N THR A 114 3.90 17.86 7.54
CA THR A 114 4.06 16.54 6.87
C THR A 114 2.75 15.81 6.82
N ASN A 115 2.43 15.26 5.67
CA ASN A 115 1.20 14.51 5.43
C ASN A 115 1.40 13.00 5.35
N ILE A 116 2.62 12.53 5.08
CA ILE A 116 2.94 11.10 4.92
C ILE A 116 4.17 10.71 5.70
N ILE A 117 4.07 9.59 6.40
CA ILE A 117 5.20 8.92 7.06
C ILE A 117 5.36 7.54 6.45
N PHE A 118 6.60 7.18 6.13
CA PHE A 118 7.02 5.81 5.81
C PHE A 118 7.89 5.29 6.93
N ASP A 119 7.62 4.12 7.47
CA ASP A 119 8.59 3.42 8.31
C ASP A 119 9.43 2.41 7.50
N LYS A 120 10.51 1.94 8.10
CA LYS A 120 11.36 0.89 7.53
C LYS A 120 10.90 -0.47 8.06
N PRO A 121 10.21 -1.32 7.27
CA PRO A 121 9.72 -2.58 7.78
C PRO A 121 10.85 -3.58 8.08
N LYS A 122 10.59 -4.52 8.96
CA LYS A 122 11.26 -5.82 8.96
C LYS A 122 10.65 -6.67 7.84
N ILE A 123 11.43 -7.54 7.23
CA ILE A 123 10.94 -8.50 6.23
C ILE A 123 10.95 -9.89 6.85
N LEU A 124 9.80 -10.53 6.95
CA LEU A 124 9.66 -11.89 7.44
C LEU A 124 9.54 -12.87 6.27
N ILE A 125 10.44 -13.85 6.21
CA ILE A 125 10.47 -14.90 5.19
C ILE A 125 10.76 -16.24 5.89
N ASN A 126 9.83 -17.20 5.86
CA ASN A 126 9.99 -18.50 6.47
C ASN A 126 10.57 -18.39 7.91
N ASP A 127 9.89 -17.60 8.76
CA ASP A 127 10.24 -17.32 10.17
C ASP A 127 11.59 -16.61 10.42
N ASN A 128 12.30 -16.25 9.37
CA ASN A 128 13.51 -15.47 9.48
C ASN A 128 13.25 -13.98 9.19
N THR A 129 13.76 -13.11 10.04
CA THR A 129 13.58 -11.67 9.91
C THR A 129 14.80 -11.00 9.28
N TYR A 130 14.55 -10.22 8.24
CA TYR A 130 15.57 -9.48 7.49
C TYR A 130 15.31 -7.97 7.55
N ASN A 131 16.38 -7.18 7.44
CA ASN A 131 16.25 -5.73 7.34
C ASN A 131 15.78 -5.32 5.94
N PHE A 132 14.79 -4.45 5.87
CA PHE A 132 14.42 -3.80 4.62
C PHE A 132 15.58 -2.96 4.09
N ARG A 133 16.04 -3.30 2.90
CA ARG A 133 17.09 -2.53 2.22
C ARG A 133 16.44 -1.67 1.15
N LEU A 134 16.51 -0.35 1.33
CA LEU A 134 16.28 0.57 0.23
C LEU A 134 17.29 0.24 -0.86
N LYS A 135 16.86 -0.25 -2.00
CA LYS A 135 17.76 -0.52 -3.14
C LYS A 135 18.56 0.74 -3.42
N LYS A 136 19.89 0.65 -3.30
CA LYS A 136 20.78 1.75 -3.70
C LYS A 136 20.45 2.13 -5.14
N LYS A 137 20.25 3.42 -5.37
CA LYS A 137 19.77 4.04 -6.62
C LYS A 137 20.54 3.61 -7.87
N LEU A 138 20.16 2.52 -8.51
CA LEU A 138 20.41 2.36 -9.96
C LEU A 138 19.38 3.12 -10.81
N SER A 139 18.26 3.52 -10.22
CA SER A 139 17.17 4.17 -10.93
C SER A 139 16.80 5.53 -10.36
N LYS A 140 17.76 6.43 -10.18
CA LYS A 140 17.52 7.84 -9.82
C LYS A 140 16.53 8.53 -10.78
N TYR A 141 16.21 7.90 -11.91
CA TYR A 141 15.53 8.48 -13.06
C TYR A 141 14.20 7.82 -13.47
N ILE A 142 13.80 6.69 -12.85
CA ILE A 142 12.57 6.01 -13.25
C ILE A 142 11.46 6.29 -12.24
N TRP A 143 11.55 5.70 -11.05
CA TRP A 143 10.63 5.94 -9.92
C TRP A 143 11.32 5.75 -8.58
N PRO A 144 10.78 6.35 -7.51
CA PRO A 144 11.37 6.25 -6.17
C PRO A 144 11.25 4.83 -5.63
N THR A 145 12.11 4.49 -4.67
CA THR A 145 11.96 3.25 -3.91
C THR A 145 10.62 3.27 -3.16
N THR A 146 9.81 2.24 -3.38
CA THR A 146 8.55 2.02 -2.67
C THR A 146 8.78 1.40 -1.30
N HIS A 147 7.86 1.65 -0.39
CA HIS A 147 7.73 0.97 0.89
C HIS A 147 6.47 0.10 0.82
N PRO A 148 6.39 -1.03 1.52
CA PRO A 148 5.16 -1.82 1.57
C PRO A 148 3.96 -0.99 2.05
N THR A 149 2.77 -1.38 1.64
CA THR A 149 1.50 -0.74 2.03
C THR A 149 1.40 -0.55 3.54
N SER A 150 1.74 -1.57 4.31
CA SER A 150 1.69 -1.57 5.78
C SER A 150 2.68 -0.61 6.46
N SER A 151 3.66 -0.07 5.71
CA SER A 151 4.60 0.95 6.21
C SER A 151 4.11 2.39 6.03
N LEU A 152 2.90 2.60 5.51
CA LEU A 152 2.37 3.93 5.23
C LEU A 152 1.44 4.39 6.34
N SER A 153 1.68 5.63 6.81
CA SER A 153 0.79 6.36 7.70
C SER A 153 0.55 7.74 7.10
N ILE A 154 -0.72 8.14 6.93
CA ILE A 154 -1.10 9.28 6.10
C ILE A 154 -2.15 10.12 6.82
N LYS A 155 -2.03 11.46 6.82
CA LYS A 155 -3.11 12.32 7.29
C LYS A 155 -4.38 12.12 6.46
N ARG A 156 -5.52 11.98 7.13
CA ARG A 156 -6.82 11.75 6.50
C ARG A 156 -7.15 12.75 5.40
N THR A 157 -6.92 14.03 5.67
CA THR A 157 -7.19 15.12 4.71
C THR A 157 -6.39 14.96 3.41
N PHE A 158 -5.13 14.56 3.53
CA PHE A 158 -4.28 14.34 2.36
C PHE A 158 -4.66 13.06 1.60
N LEU A 159 -4.97 11.97 2.30
CA LEU A 159 -5.42 10.74 1.65
C LEU A 159 -6.73 10.96 0.88
N LYS A 160 -7.65 11.79 1.41
CA LYS A 160 -8.88 12.19 0.70
C LYS A 160 -8.54 12.79 -0.66
N THR A 161 -7.64 13.76 -0.70
CA THR A 161 -7.18 14.40 -1.96
C THR A 161 -6.58 13.37 -2.94
N LEU A 162 -5.84 12.38 -2.44
CA LEU A 162 -5.28 11.33 -3.29
C LEU A 162 -6.38 10.42 -3.88
N PHE A 163 -7.37 10.04 -3.08
CA PHE A 163 -8.45 9.17 -3.52
C PHE A 163 -9.44 9.86 -4.49
N GLU A 164 -9.59 11.16 -4.40
CA GLU A 164 -10.39 11.96 -5.33
C GLU A 164 -9.70 12.15 -6.70
N ASN A 165 -8.40 11.91 -6.77
CA ASN A 165 -7.65 12.04 -8.01
C ASN A 165 -8.00 10.91 -9.00
N GLU A 166 -8.50 11.29 -10.19
CA GLU A 166 -8.91 10.36 -11.25
C GLU A 166 -7.79 9.39 -11.70
N THR A 167 -6.51 9.81 -11.63
CA THR A 167 -5.37 8.94 -11.95
C THR A 167 -5.29 7.72 -11.03
N PHE A 168 -5.91 7.80 -9.85
CA PHE A 168 -5.98 6.67 -8.92
C PHE A 168 -6.90 5.54 -9.39
N LYS A 169 -7.77 5.76 -10.37
CA LYS A 169 -8.69 4.77 -10.94
C LYS A 169 -8.08 4.01 -12.13
N SER A 170 -7.07 4.59 -12.78
CA SER A 170 -6.39 4.01 -13.95
C SER A 170 -5.26 3.05 -13.56
N TYR A 171 -4.73 2.30 -14.51
CA TYR A 171 -3.55 1.43 -14.32
C TYR A 171 -3.75 0.26 -13.34
N PRO A 172 -4.54 -0.76 -13.72
CA PRO A 172 -5.03 -1.80 -12.81
C PRO A 172 -3.95 -2.72 -12.22
N LEU A 173 -2.72 -2.70 -12.72
CA LEU A 173 -1.62 -3.51 -12.18
C LEU A 173 -0.77 -2.78 -11.13
N LEU A 174 -1.04 -1.49 -10.86
CA LEU A 174 -0.26 -0.71 -9.91
C LEU A 174 -0.90 -0.73 -8.52
N GLU A 175 -0.12 -1.14 -7.53
CA GLU A 175 -0.51 -1.17 -6.13
C GLU A 175 -0.61 0.24 -5.54
N ILE A 176 -1.32 0.35 -4.43
CA ILE A 176 -1.57 1.61 -3.73
C ILE A 176 -0.28 2.25 -3.20
N ASP A 177 0.64 1.45 -2.68
CA ASP A 177 1.94 1.90 -2.16
C ASP A 177 2.80 2.56 -3.23
N PHE A 178 2.84 1.99 -4.45
CA PHE A 178 3.53 2.60 -5.59
C PHE A 178 2.93 3.97 -5.94
N ARG A 179 1.60 4.05 -6.03
CA ARG A 179 0.88 5.29 -6.38
C ARG A 179 1.14 6.40 -5.37
N ILE A 180 0.98 6.09 -4.08
CA ILE A 180 1.21 7.05 -2.99
C ILE A 180 2.68 7.46 -2.94
N THR A 181 3.61 6.52 -3.11
CA THR A 181 5.04 6.81 -3.13
C THR A 181 5.41 7.77 -4.26
N CYS A 182 4.91 7.55 -5.48
CA CYS A 182 5.18 8.45 -6.61
C CYS A 182 4.60 9.86 -6.37
N LEU A 183 3.36 9.95 -5.90
CA LEU A 183 2.74 11.24 -5.59
C LEU A 183 3.49 11.99 -4.48
N SER A 184 3.76 11.33 -3.35
CA SER A 184 4.43 11.97 -2.21
C SER A 184 5.86 12.39 -2.52
N LYS A 185 6.65 11.54 -3.18
CA LYS A 185 8.08 11.79 -3.39
C LYS A 185 8.40 12.58 -4.65
N MET A 186 7.58 12.46 -5.72
CA MET A 186 7.86 13.10 -7.00
C MET A 186 7.06 14.39 -7.21
N ILE A 187 5.82 14.44 -6.74
CA ILE A 187 4.91 15.56 -6.99
C ILE A 187 4.88 16.51 -5.80
N TYR A 188 4.48 16.03 -4.63
CA TYR A 188 4.27 16.87 -3.44
C TYR A 188 5.57 17.12 -2.66
N LYS A 189 6.53 16.19 -2.70
CA LYS A 189 7.79 16.21 -1.91
C LYS A 189 7.52 16.35 -0.40
N ASP A 190 6.42 15.78 0.04
CA ASP A 190 5.91 15.85 1.39
C ASP A 190 5.88 14.44 1.98
N PHE A 191 6.93 14.09 2.71
CA PHE A 191 7.05 12.80 3.42
C PHE A 191 8.19 12.83 4.43
N ILE A 192 8.06 12.00 5.46
CA ILE A 192 9.14 11.64 6.38
C ILE A 192 9.37 10.13 6.29
N ILE A 193 10.64 9.72 6.34
CA ILE A 193 11.02 8.31 6.51
C ILE A 193 11.56 8.17 7.92
N VAL A 194 10.84 7.44 8.78
CA VAL A 194 11.33 7.09 10.11
C VAL A 194 12.24 5.87 10.04
N ASN A 195 13.28 5.86 10.88
CA ASN A 195 14.26 4.78 10.89
C ASN A 195 13.84 3.59 11.74
N GLU A 196 12.90 3.80 12.62
CA GLU A 196 12.30 2.78 13.47
C GLU A 196 11.62 1.72 12.62
N LYS A 197 11.77 0.47 13.03
CA LYS A 197 11.15 -0.68 12.39
C LYS A 197 9.79 -0.91 13.07
N LEU A 198 8.78 -0.25 12.56
CA LEU A 198 7.43 -0.23 13.16
C LEU A 198 6.45 -1.21 12.52
N THR A 199 6.89 -1.89 11.46
CA THR A 199 6.08 -2.83 10.68
C THR A 199 6.90 -4.08 10.37
N THR A 200 6.28 -5.25 10.44
CA THR A 200 6.82 -6.48 9.88
C THR A 200 6.02 -6.84 8.63
N TYR A 201 6.70 -6.79 7.48
CA TYR A 201 6.17 -7.20 6.17
C TYR A 201 6.45 -8.69 5.95
N ARG A 202 5.40 -9.49 5.84
CA ARG A 202 5.49 -10.93 5.59
C ARG A 202 5.52 -11.22 4.10
N LYS A 203 6.53 -11.93 3.65
CA LYS A 203 6.61 -12.37 2.27
C LYS A 203 5.92 -13.72 2.11
N VAL A 204 4.68 -13.68 1.63
CA VAL A 204 3.86 -14.88 1.37
C VAL A 204 3.89 -15.27 -0.11
N SER A 205 3.67 -16.56 -0.39
CA SER A 205 3.67 -17.10 -1.77
C SER A 205 2.47 -16.64 -2.60
N ASP A 206 1.34 -16.35 -1.96
CA ASP A 206 0.07 -15.92 -2.57
C ASP A 206 -0.11 -14.40 -2.64
N GLY A 207 0.90 -13.62 -2.21
CA GLY A 207 0.88 -12.16 -2.21
C GLY A 207 0.69 -11.56 -3.61
N ILE A 208 0.18 -10.32 -3.69
CA ILE A 208 -0.04 -9.61 -4.97
C ILE A 208 1.25 -9.53 -5.79
N MET A 209 2.38 -9.29 -5.14
CA MET A 209 3.70 -9.19 -5.80
C MET A 209 4.21 -10.52 -6.34
N SER A 210 3.82 -11.66 -5.77
CA SER A 210 4.25 -13.00 -6.23
C SER A 210 3.73 -13.33 -7.64
N LYS A 211 2.61 -12.74 -8.04
CA LYS A 211 1.98 -12.92 -9.36
C LYS A 211 2.72 -12.25 -10.51
N SER A 212 3.65 -11.33 -10.20
CA SER A 212 4.40 -10.57 -11.20
C SER A 212 5.86 -11.02 -11.25
N LYS A 213 6.11 -12.23 -11.79
CA LYS A 213 7.47 -12.74 -11.97
C LYS A 213 8.29 -11.81 -12.85
N PHE A 214 9.56 -11.60 -12.49
CA PHE A 214 10.51 -10.75 -13.23
C PHE A 214 10.56 -11.15 -14.72
N LEU A 215 10.52 -10.16 -15.62
CA LEU A 215 10.47 -10.30 -17.08
C LEU A 215 9.25 -11.03 -17.67
N SER A 216 8.24 -11.38 -16.85
CA SER A 216 6.98 -11.94 -17.38
C SER A 216 6.19 -10.88 -18.16
N LYS A 217 5.20 -11.32 -18.96
CA LYS A 217 4.25 -10.43 -19.66
C LYS A 217 3.62 -9.42 -18.68
N VAL A 218 3.13 -9.90 -17.54
CA VAL A 218 2.51 -9.05 -16.52
C VAL A 218 3.51 -8.03 -15.99
N TRP A 219 4.76 -8.43 -15.77
CA TRP A 219 5.82 -7.52 -15.30
C TRP A 219 6.10 -6.38 -16.29
N TRP A 220 6.19 -6.69 -17.59
CA TRP A 220 6.41 -5.67 -18.62
C TRP A 220 5.23 -4.71 -18.75
N ILE A 221 3.99 -5.25 -18.76
CA ILE A 221 2.78 -4.42 -18.82
C ILE A 221 2.67 -3.52 -17.58
N LYS A 222 2.90 -4.07 -16.38
CA LYS A 222 2.93 -3.30 -15.13
C LYS A 222 3.97 -2.19 -15.17
N ARG A 223 5.16 -2.48 -15.69
CA ARG A 223 6.23 -1.50 -15.86
C ARG A 223 5.82 -0.37 -16.83
N LEU A 224 5.16 -0.69 -17.93
CA LEU A 224 4.64 0.31 -18.86
C LEU A 224 3.53 1.16 -18.21
N GLN A 225 2.63 0.54 -17.46
CA GLN A 225 1.61 1.26 -16.69
C GLN A 225 2.25 2.23 -15.68
N ALA A 226 3.34 1.83 -15.02
CA ALA A 226 4.07 2.71 -14.10
C ALA A 226 4.60 3.97 -14.81
N HIS A 227 5.15 3.83 -16.01
CA HIS A 227 5.60 4.98 -16.81
C HIS A 227 4.45 5.91 -17.21
N TYR A 228 3.32 5.35 -17.65
CA TYR A 228 2.14 6.15 -18.00
C TYR A 228 1.56 6.84 -16.78
N PHE A 229 1.43 6.14 -15.66
CA PHE A 229 0.97 6.73 -14.40
C PHE A 229 1.84 7.93 -13.98
N ILE A 230 3.17 7.79 -14.03
CA ILE A 230 4.09 8.89 -13.70
C ILE A 230 3.90 10.06 -14.67
N ASN A 231 3.81 9.80 -15.97
CA ASN A 231 3.54 10.85 -16.95
C ASN A 231 2.24 11.60 -16.61
N ASP A 232 1.17 10.89 -16.30
CA ASP A 232 -0.13 11.48 -16.02
C ASP A 232 -0.14 12.32 -14.74
N ILE A 233 0.48 11.83 -13.65
CA ILE A 233 0.56 12.63 -12.41
C ILE A 233 1.42 13.89 -12.61
N PHE A 234 2.45 13.85 -13.45
CA PHE A 234 3.23 15.04 -13.79
C PHE A 234 2.39 16.03 -14.61
N THR A 235 1.74 15.56 -15.68
CA THR A 235 0.89 16.40 -16.55
C THR A 235 -0.24 17.08 -15.77
N LYS A 236 -0.97 16.32 -14.94
CA LYS A 236 -2.03 16.87 -14.10
C LYS A 236 -1.55 17.91 -13.10
N ASN A 237 -0.31 17.79 -12.65
CA ASN A 237 0.31 18.77 -11.75
C ASN A 237 1.10 19.85 -12.50
N LYS A 238 0.85 20.05 -13.81
CA LYS A 238 1.52 21.04 -14.65
C LYS A 238 3.05 20.95 -14.62
N LYS A 239 3.58 19.72 -14.47
CA LYS A 239 5.00 19.41 -14.46
C LYS A 239 5.37 18.61 -15.71
N ILE A 240 6.60 18.76 -16.18
CA ILE A 240 7.10 18.02 -17.34
C ILE A 240 7.74 16.72 -16.86
N TYR A 241 7.26 15.59 -17.39
CA TYR A 241 7.92 14.30 -17.25
C TYR A 241 8.81 14.01 -18.46
N LYS A 242 10.11 13.94 -18.24
CA LYS A 242 11.05 13.56 -19.30
C LYS A 242 11.06 12.05 -19.46
N LYS A 243 10.52 11.55 -20.57
CA LYS A 243 10.54 10.11 -20.89
C LYS A 243 11.99 9.62 -21.01
N THR A 244 12.28 8.52 -20.34
CA THR A 244 13.62 7.91 -20.27
C THR A 244 13.81 6.85 -21.37
N CYS A 245 15.04 6.43 -21.62
CA CYS A 245 15.31 5.30 -22.52
C CYS A 245 14.56 4.04 -22.06
N ASP A 246 14.43 3.82 -20.76
CA ASP A 246 13.68 2.72 -20.18
C ASP A 246 12.18 2.75 -20.56
N PHE A 247 11.55 3.94 -20.65
CA PHE A 247 10.19 4.06 -21.15
C PHE A 247 10.06 3.54 -22.59
N TYR A 248 10.93 3.99 -23.48
CA TYR A 248 10.88 3.59 -24.89
C TYR A 248 11.17 2.10 -25.07
N PHE A 249 12.16 1.58 -24.36
CA PHE A 249 12.50 0.17 -24.37
C PHE A 249 11.33 -0.69 -23.84
N THR A 250 10.74 -0.33 -22.70
CA THR A 250 9.58 -1.02 -22.13
C THR A 250 8.40 -1.01 -23.10
N LYS A 251 8.12 0.15 -23.72
CA LYS A 251 7.05 0.29 -24.71
C LYS A 251 7.29 -0.57 -25.93
N PHE A 252 8.53 -0.61 -26.43
CA PHE A 252 8.92 -1.48 -27.56
C PHE A 252 8.66 -2.95 -27.22
N ILE A 253 9.14 -3.44 -26.08
CA ILE A 253 8.94 -4.83 -25.64
C ILE A 253 7.45 -5.18 -25.57
N VAL A 254 6.64 -4.33 -24.95
CA VAL A 254 5.19 -4.58 -24.80
C VAL A 254 4.50 -4.61 -26.18
N ASN A 255 4.80 -3.66 -27.05
CA ASN A 255 4.18 -3.59 -28.37
C ASN A 255 4.63 -4.74 -29.26
N PHE A 256 5.92 -5.04 -29.29
CA PHE A 256 6.50 -6.07 -30.17
C PHE A 256 6.11 -7.49 -29.74
N LEU A 257 6.26 -7.80 -28.43
CA LEU A 257 6.06 -9.17 -27.95
C LEU A 257 4.60 -9.51 -27.63
N TYR A 258 3.74 -8.50 -27.36
CA TYR A 258 2.42 -8.77 -26.78
C TYR A 258 1.24 -8.17 -27.53
N ASN A 259 1.44 -7.18 -28.44
CA ASN A 259 0.36 -6.65 -29.28
C ASN A 259 0.26 -7.36 -30.66
N ASN A 260 1.29 -8.12 -31.05
CA ASN A 260 1.28 -8.90 -32.30
C ASN A 260 0.65 -10.30 -32.14
N LEU A 261 0.02 -10.58 -31.00
CA LEU A 261 -0.70 -11.83 -30.70
C LEU A 261 -2.23 -11.60 -30.73
N LYS A 262 -2.70 -10.79 -31.71
CA LYS A 262 -4.13 -10.72 -32.06
C LYS A 262 -4.49 -11.77 -33.06
#